data_4d1dfc348fdcb64a4fef09b29f5da6db
#
_entry.id   4d1dfc348fdcb64a4fef09b29f5da6db
#
_cell.length_a   1.000
_cell.length_b   1.000
_cell.length_c   1.000
_cell.angle_alpha   90.00
_cell.angle_beta   90.00
_cell.angle_gamma   90.00
#
_symmetry.space_group_name_H-M   'P 1'
#
loop_
_entity.id
_entity.type
_entity.pdbx_description
1 polymer ?
#
loop_
_entity_poly.entity_id
_entity_poly.type
_entity_poly.pdbx_seq_one_letter_code
_entity_poly.pdbx_strand_id
1 'polypeptide(L)'
;MRKLFLICSLLCLLVNISLQAKEYTIKEIPMVHLQDRTRYVSNPDGILSESAVATMEQILYQLEQNTGIQTLVVAVTGIEGGDCFDFAYRLGKEMGVGQKGRDNGLVILLSTDERCIQFATGYGLEGVLPDAICKRIQSRYMVEPFGKGDWNTGMVEGIRAVNGYLDGSMENIGGEEEEDMLPLYLFGALMLGGLGLFGFAVWSQNRCPKCKKHKIQRISSQTLSRANGFITEETTYLCQNCGHTFTRKTKSSDPNFRGPRGGSGPIFMGGGFGGRGGGGFSGGSFGGGSFGGGGAGSRF
;
A
#
# COMPACT_ATOMS: atom_id res chain seq x y z
N MET A 1 2.15 -53.72 -29.59
CA MET A 1 2.02 -52.23 -29.59
C MET A 1 0.75 -51.72 -28.87
N ARG A 2 -0.46 -52.23 -29.15
CA ARG A 2 -1.73 -51.78 -28.48
C ARG A 2 -1.73 -51.97 -26.94
N LYS A 3 -1.17 -53.09 -26.42
CA LYS A 3 -1.08 -53.33 -24.97
C LYS A 3 -0.11 -52.40 -24.25
N LEU A 4 0.97 -52.01 -24.91
CA LEU A 4 1.94 -51.06 -24.35
C LEU A 4 1.37 -49.65 -24.28
N PHE A 5 0.58 -49.24 -25.28
CA PHE A 5 -0.14 -47.97 -25.30
C PHE A 5 -1.20 -47.84 -24.20
N LEU A 6 -1.92 -48.94 -23.92
CA LEU A 6 -2.91 -48.99 -22.85
C LEU A 6 -2.26 -48.92 -21.45
N ILE A 7 -1.10 -49.56 -21.27
CA ILE A 7 -0.35 -49.50 -20.01
C ILE A 7 0.23 -48.08 -19.80
N CYS A 8 0.77 -47.43 -20.85
CA CYS A 8 1.27 -46.07 -20.76
C CYS A 8 0.12 -45.05 -20.51
N SER A 9 -1.04 -45.24 -21.13
CA SER A 9 -2.24 -44.42 -20.89
C SER A 9 -2.77 -44.60 -19.46
N LEU A 10 -2.76 -45.80 -18.93
CA LEU A 10 -3.18 -46.08 -17.56
C LEU A 10 -2.18 -45.51 -16.54
N LEU A 11 -0.87 -45.54 -16.85
CA LEU A 11 0.18 -44.96 -16.02
C LEU A 11 0.10 -43.42 -15.99
N CYS A 12 -0.22 -42.74 -17.12
CA CYS A 12 -0.47 -41.30 -17.19
C CYS A 12 -1.73 -40.88 -16.42
N LEU A 13 -2.74 -41.74 -16.30
CA LEU A 13 -3.96 -41.43 -15.54
C LEU A 13 -3.73 -41.52 -14.01
N LEU A 14 -2.74 -42.30 -13.56
CA LEU A 14 -2.39 -42.41 -12.14
C LEU A 14 -1.48 -41.29 -11.61
N VAL A 15 -0.91 -40.44 -12.47
CA VAL A 15 0.01 -39.37 -12.09
C VAL A 15 -0.74 -38.07 -11.78
N ASN A 16 -2.06 -38.00 -11.92
CA ASN A 16 -2.84 -36.84 -11.43
C ASN A 16 -3.09 -36.96 -9.91
N ILE A 17 -2.03 -37.19 -9.13
CA ILE A 17 -2.07 -36.85 -7.71
C ILE A 17 -2.06 -35.34 -7.67
N SER A 18 -3.23 -34.74 -7.48
CA SER A 18 -3.36 -33.34 -7.15
C SER A 18 -2.51 -33.10 -5.90
N LEU A 19 -1.35 -32.48 -6.06
CA LEU A 19 -0.62 -31.91 -4.93
C LEU A 19 -1.51 -30.78 -4.42
N GLN A 20 -2.44 -31.09 -3.57
CA GLN A 20 -3.25 -30.10 -2.89
C GLN A 20 -2.33 -29.45 -1.88
N ALA A 21 -2.00 -28.18 -2.08
CA ALA A 21 -1.27 -27.42 -1.10
C ALA A 21 -2.02 -27.53 0.24
N LYS A 22 -1.30 -27.78 1.31
CA LYS A 22 -1.91 -27.91 2.64
C LYS A 22 -2.22 -26.52 3.15
N GLU A 23 -3.50 -26.19 3.25
CA GLU A 23 -3.96 -24.98 3.90
C GLU A 23 -4.19 -25.25 5.38
N TYR A 24 -3.60 -24.44 6.24
CA TYR A 24 -3.75 -24.57 7.68
C TYR A 24 -4.92 -23.73 8.19
N THR A 25 -5.75 -24.36 9.02
CA THR A 25 -6.67 -23.65 9.91
C THR A 25 -5.94 -23.18 11.17
N ILE A 26 -6.49 -22.18 11.89
CA ILE A 26 -5.88 -21.67 13.14
C ILE A 26 -5.64 -22.80 14.16
N LYS A 27 -6.58 -23.75 14.25
CA LYS A 27 -6.51 -24.87 15.23
C LYS A 27 -5.44 -25.91 14.89
N GLU A 28 -5.00 -25.97 13.63
CA GLU A 28 -3.98 -26.90 13.15
C GLU A 28 -2.56 -26.37 13.33
N ILE A 29 -2.42 -25.06 13.62
CA ILE A 29 -1.11 -24.46 13.92
C ILE A 29 -0.58 -25.01 15.24
N PRO A 30 0.59 -25.70 15.24
CA PRO A 30 1.18 -26.19 16.46
C PRO A 30 1.56 -25.06 17.42
N MET A 31 0.94 -25.03 18.59
CA MET A 31 1.23 -24.04 19.61
C MET A 31 2.45 -24.48 20.46
N VAL A 32 3.62 -24.32 19.88
CA VAL A 32 4.90 -24.79 20.46
C VAL A 32 5.19 -24.16 21.81
N HIS A 33 4.84 -22.88 22.01
CA HIS A 33 5.05 -22.14 23.25
C HIS A 33 4.23 -22.69 24.44
N LEU A 34 3.05 -23.28 24.18
CA LEU A 34 2.25 -23.91 25.24
C LEU A 34 2.85 -25.23 25.72
N GLN A 35 3.67 -25.87 24.88
CA GLN A 35 4.36 -27.11 25.22
C GLN A 35 5.73 -26.86 25.88
N ASP A 36 6.42 -25.85 25.35
CA ASP A 36 7.74 -25.42 25.81
C ASP A 36 7.85 -23.88 25.73
N ARG A 37 7.97 -23.23 26.87
CA ARG A 37 8.02 -21.77 26.99
C ARG A 37 9.24 -21.12 26.33
N THR A 38 10.23 -21.91 25.94
CA THR A 38 11.40 -21.41 25.21
C THR A 38 11.23 -21.47 23.71
N ARG A 39 10.09 -21.97 23.22
CA ARG A 39 9.79 -22.12 21.80
C ARG A 39 8.75 -21.11 21.33
N TYR A 40 9.08 -20.40 20.27
CA TYR A 40 8.28 -19.31 19.71
C TYR A 40 7.91 -19.52 18.26
N VAL A 41 8.59 -20.47 17.56
CA VAL A 41 8.49 -20.66 16.10
C VAL A 41 7.76 -21.93 15.77
N SER A 42 6.57 -21.82 15.19
CA SER A 42 5.80 -22.91 14.62
C SER A 42 6.14 -23.04 13.13
N ASN A 43 6.80 -24.14 12.76
CA ASN A 43 7.29 -24.41 11.40
C ASN A 43 6.93 -25.84 10.97
N PRO A 44 5.62 -26.17 10.87
CA PRO A 44 5.18 -27.54 10.64
C PRO A 44 5.57 -28.11 9.28
N ASP A 45 5.74 -27.25 8.27
CA ASP A 45 6.10 -27.66 6.90
C ASP A 45 7.62 -27.68 6.66
N GLY A 46 8.43 -27.30 7.66
CA GLY A 46 9.89 -27.27 7.50
C GLY A 46 10.40 -26.22 6.50
N ILE A 47 9.66 -25.12 6.33
CA ILE A 47 10.04 -24.00 5.44
C ILE A 47 11.35 -23.38 5.91
N LEU A 48 11.50 -23.25 7.22
CA LEU A 48 12.68 -22.71 7.87
C LEU A 48 13.60 -23.84 8.32
N SER A 49 14.90 -23.63 8.17
CA SER A 49 15.91 -24.58 8.67
C SER A 49 15.94 -24.60 10.21
N GLU A 50 16.36 -25.72 10.78
CA GLU A 50 16.50 -25.86 12.25
C GLU A 50 17.44 -24.82 12.84
N SER A 51 18.52 -24.45 12.13
CA SER A 51 19.47 -23.42 12.55
C SER A 51 18.87 -22.02 12.59
N ALA A 52 18.01 -21.71 11.59
CA ALA A 52 17.28 -20.43 11.56
C ALA A 52 16.25 -20.37 12.69
N VAL A 53 15.49 -21.46 12.89
CA VAL A 53 14.54 -21.57 14.02
C VAL A 53 15.24 -21.39 15.35
N ALA A 54 16.33 -22.09 15.60
CA ALA A 54 17.08 -21.98 16.85
C ALA A 54 17.60 -20.55 17.11
N THR A 55 18.09 -19.87 16.05
CA THR A 55 18.54 -18.48 16.14
C THR A 55 17.37 -17.54 16.51
N MET A 56 16.22 -17.69 15.85
CA MET A 56 15.04 -16.88 16.13
C MET A 56 14.50 -17.12 17.55
N GLU A 57 14.43 -18.39 17.99
CA GLU A 57 13.99 -18.73 19.34
C GLU A 57 14.87 -18.08 20.42
N GLN A 58 16.19 -18.07 20.21
CA GLN A 58 17.13 -17.40 21.13
C GLN A 58 16.86 -15.88 21.21
N ILE A 59 16.66 -15.23 20.06
CA ILE A 59 16.38 -13.80 20.02
C ILE A 59 15.05 -13.48 20.71
N LEU A 60 14.01 -14.25 20.39
CA LEU A 60 12.66 -14.04 20.93
C LEU A 60 12.58 -14.35 22.43
N TYR A 61 13.32 -15.34 22.90
CA TYR A 61 13.47 -15.60 24.34
C TYR A 61 14.09 -14.41 25.06
N GLN A 62 15.17 -13.83 24.54
CA GLN A 62 15.77 -12.63 25.09
C GLN A 62 14.83 -11.44 25.07
N LEU A 63 14.10 -11.25 23.98
CA LEU A 63 13.08 -10.20 23.86
C LEU A 63 12.01 -10.32 24.95
N GLU A 64 11.46 -11.52 25.14
CA GLU A 64 10.45 -11.74 26.18
C GLU A 64 11.00 -11.50 27.59
N GLN A 65 12.23 -11.95 27.89
CA GLN A 65 12.86 -11.73 29.20
C GLN A 65 13.09 -10.24 29.50
N ASN A 66 13.47 -9.46 28.48
CA ASN A 66 13.80 -8.05 28.65
C ASN A 66 12.56 -7.13 28.65
N THR A 67 11.54 -7.45 27.85
CA THR A 67 10.40 -6.56 27.60
C THR A 67 9.07 -7.14 28.07
N GLY A 68 9.00 -8.45 28.27
CA GLY A 68 7.78 -9.19 28.56
C GLY A 68 6.87 -9.36 27.33
N ILE A 69 7.30 -8.96 26.14
CA ILE A 69 6.54 -9.10 24.89
C ILE A 69 6.47 -10.58 24.51
N GLN A 70 5.26 -11.08 24.30
CA GLN A 70 5.04 -12.45 23.85
C GLN A 70 4.91 -12.52 22.33
N THR A 71 5.76 -13.29 21.69
CA THR A 71 5.79 -13.42 20.24
C THR A 71 5.42 -14.84 19.81
N LEU A 72 4.63 -14.95 18.77
CA LEU A 72 4.38 -16.21 18.05
C LEU A 72 4.79 -16.02 16.58
N VAL A 73 5.73 -16.83 16.12
CA VAL A 73 6.13 -16.89 14.72
C VAL A 73 5.55 -18.15 14.09
N VAL A 74 4.91 -17.99 12.94
CA VAL A 74 4.33 -19.10 12.17
C VAL A 74 4.84 -19.04 10.74
N ALA A 75 5.43 -20.14 10.27
CA ALA A 75 5.85 -20.31 8.89
C ALA A 75 5.13 -21.55 8.31
N VAL A 76 4.24 -21.32 7.35
CA VAL A 76 3.39 -22.33 6.71
C VAL A 76 3.36 -22.15 5.21
N THR A 77 3.03 -23.24 4.50
CA THR A 77 2.84 -23.18 3.04
C THR A 77 1.63 -22.35 2.67
N GLY A 78 0.45 -22.69 3.21
CA GLY A 78 -0.81 -22.01 2.89
C GLY A 78 -1.70 -21.86 4.12
N ILE A 79 -2.62 -20.90 4.05
CA ILE A 79 -3.56 -20.58 5.13
C ILE A 79 -5.01 -20.61 4.62
N GLU A 80 -5.93 -21.05 5.48
CA GLU A 80 -7.36 -21.05 5.17
C GLU A 80 -7.84 -19.65 4.80
N GLY A 81 -8.51 -19.53 3.64
CA GLY A 81 -9.09 -18.29 3.15
C GLY A 81 -8.12 -17.30 2.51
N GLY A 82 -6.81 -17.55 2.55
CA GLY A 82 -5.79 -16.76 1.84
C GLY A 82 -5.62 -15.29 2.30
N ASP A 83 -6.31 -14.86 3.36
CA ASP A 83 -6.16 -13.52 3.95
C ASP A 83 -5.17 -13.54 5.11
N CYS A 84 -3.95 -13.11 4.83
CA CYS A 84 -2.85 -13.13 5.80
C CYS A 84 -3.12 -12.22 7.01
N PHE A 85 -3.81 -11.10 6.81
CA PHE A 85 -4.12 -10.19 7.91
C PHE A 85 -5.17 -10.80 8.84
N ASP A 86 -6.30 -11.26 8.28
CA ASP A 86 -7.36 -11.88 9.09
C ASP A 86 -6.84 -13.11 9.82
N PHE A 87 -6.07 -13.95 9.13
CA PHE A 87 -5.49 -15.15 9.73
C PHE A 87 -4.54 -14.83 10.90
N ALA A 88 -3.58 -13.92 10.73
CA ALA A 88 -2.64 -13.54 11.78
C ALA A 88 -3.35 -12.87 12.97
N TYR A 89 -4.31 -12.01 12.69
CA TYR A 89 -5.14 -11.35 13.71
C TYR A 89 -5.95 -12.37 14.53
N ARG A 90 -6.68 -13.26 13.85
CA ARG A 90 -7.46 -14.32 14.53
C ARG A 90 -6.56 -15.28 15.29
N LEU A 91 -5.41 -15.63 14.72
CA LEU A 91 -4.43 -16.50 15.38
C LEU A 91 -3.99 -15.89 16.72
N GLY A 92 -3.59 -14.61 16.73
CA GLY A 92 -3.21 -13.91 17.96
C GLY A 92 -4.33 -13.86 19.00
N LYS A 93 -5.55 -13.58 18.54
CA LYS A 93 -6.74 -13.46 19.39
C LYS A 93 -7.21 -14.81 19.94
N GLU A 94 -7.32 -15.85 19.10
CA GLU A 94 -7.84 -17.16 19.49
C GLU A 94 -6.84 -17.92 20.36
N MET A 95 -5.54 -17.78 20.09
CA MET A 95 -4.48 -18.41 20.86
C MET A 95 -4.05 -17.61 22.09
N GLY A 96 -4.57 -16.39 22.23
CA GLY A 96 -4.32 -15.55 23.38
C GLY A 96 -2.87 -15.11 23.52
N VAL A 97 -2.20 -14.82 22.40
CA VAL A 97 -0.82 -14.33 22.38
C VAL A 97 -0.73 -12.99 23.09
N GLY A 98 0.19 -12.87 24.06
CA GLY A 98 0.32 -11.68 24.89
C GLY A 98 -0.27 -11.84 26.30
N GLN A 99 0.13 -10.97 27.19
CA GLN A 99 -0.27 -10.98 28.60
C GLN A 99 -1.59 -10.24 28.77
N LYS A 100 -2.49 -10.83 29.56
CA LYS A 100 -3.77 -10.21 29.89
C LYS A 100 -3.57 -8.84 30.56
N GLY A 101 -4.24 -7.81 30.00
CA GLY A 101 -4.21 -6.44 30.51
C GLY A 101 -2.95 -5.65 30.14
N ARG A 102 -1.96 -6.29 29.50
CA ARG A 102 -0.85 -5.61 28.86
C ARG A 102 -1.00 -5.57 27.35
N ASP A 103 -1.73 -6.53 26.78
CA ASP A 103 -2.02 -6.67 25.35
C ASP A 103 -0.75 -6.58 24.47
N ASN A 104 0.34 -7.17 24.97
CA ASN A 104 1.70 -7.07 24.45
C ASN A 104 2.09 -8.30 23.60
N GLY A 105 1.14 -8.80 22.83
CA GLY A 105 1.34 -9.91 21.91
C GLY A 105 1.80 -9.46 20.53
N LEU A 106 2.68 -10.24 19.90
CA LEU A 106 3.11 -10.08 18.52
C LEU A 106 2.98 -11.40 17.78
N VAL A 107 2.24 -11.42 16.69
CA VAL A 107 2.18 -12.55 15.74
C VAL A 107 2.91 -12.17 14.46
N ILE A 108 3.82 -13.06 14.03
CA ILE A 108 4.56 -12.93 12.76
C ILE A 108 4.21 -14.16 11.92
N LEU A 109 3.47 -13.97 10.83
CA LEU A 109 3.02 -15.02 9.93
C LEU A 109 3.75 -14.91 8.59
N LEU A 110 4.45 -15.97 8.21
CA LEU A 110 4.95 -16.19 6.85
C LEU A 110 4.08 -17.26 6.18
N SER A 111 3.47 -16.93 5.06
CA SER A 111 2.84 -17.91 4.17
C SER A 111 3.48 -17.82 2.79
N THR A 112 3.95 -18.99 2.30
CA THR A 112 4.71 -19.05 1.05
C THR A 112 3.82 -19.08 -0.18
N ASP A 113 2.65 -19.70 -0.10
CA ASP A 113 1.69 -19.80 -1.21
C ASP A 113 0.97 -18.46 -1.44
N GLU A 114 0.53 -17.78 -0.37
CA GLU A 114 -0.02 -16.43 -0.43
C GLU A 114 1.06 -15.37 -0.67
N ARG A 115 2.34 -15.76 -0.60
CA ARG A 115 3.50 -14.87 -0.75
C ARG A 115 3.39 -13.64 0.16
N CYS A 116 3.12 -13.89 1.43
CA CYS A 116 2.92 -12.82 2.38
C CYS A 116 3.74 -12.99 3.65
N ILE A 117 4.15 -11.88 4.21
CA ILE A 117 4.60 -11.72 5.59
C ILE A 117 3.65 -10.76 6.30
N GLN A 118 3.08 -11.17 7.41
CA GLN A 118 2.13 -10.37 8.17
C GLN A 118 2.57 -10.28 9.63
N PHE A 119 2.61 -9.06 10.15
CA PHE A 119 2.73 -8.78 11.58
C PHE A 119 1.35 -8.37 12.09
N ALA A 120 0.93 -8.97 13.20
CA ALA A 120 -0.25 -8.53 13.94
C ALA A 120 0.17 -8.19 15.37
N THR A 121 -0.14 -6.98 15.79
CA THR A 121 0.24 -6.43 17.09
C THR A 121 -0.95 -6.34 18.04
N GLY A 122 -0.73 -6.65 19.31
CA GLY A 122 -1.69 -6.35 20.37
C GLY A 122 -1.73 -4.86 20.68
N TYR A 123 -2.80 -4.38 21.25
CA TYR A 123 -3.01 -2.96 21.58
C TYR A 123 -1.85 -2.34 22.38
N GLY A 124 -1.25 -3.11 23.30
CA GLY A 124 -0.13 -2.63 24.12
C GLY A 124 1.15 -2.41 23.34
N LEU A 125 1.24 -2.93 22.09
CA LEU A 125 2.41 -2.74 21.23
C LEU A 125 2.24 -1.61 20.21
N GLU A 126 1.04 -1.12 19.97
CA GLU A 126 0.79 -0.09 18.93
C GLU A 126 1.63 1.19 19.16
N GLY A 127 1.89 1.54 20.44
CA GLY A 127 2.72 2.70 20.79
C GLY A 127 4.22 2.46 20.64
N VAL A 128 4.68 1.21 20.74
CA VAL A 128 6.12 0.86 20.71
C VAL A 128 6.54 0.17 19.42
N LEU A 129 5.62 -0.48 18.72
CA LEU A 129 5.82 -1.12 17.41
C LEU A 129 4.67 -0.77 16.47
N PRO A 130 4.55 0.49 16.03
CA PRO A 130 3.47 0.92 15.14
C PRO A 130 3.59 0.29 13.74
N ASP A 131 2.47 0.25 13.02
CA ASP A 131 2.34 -0.36 11.70
C ASP A 131 3.39 0.12 10.69
N ALA A 132 3.72 1.41 10.73
CA ALA A 132 4.74 2.01 9.87
C ALA A 132 6.13 1.38 10.09
N ILE A 133 6.47 1.08 11.35
CA ILE A 133 7.74 0.40 11.70
C ILE A 133 7.68 -1.06 11.26
N CYS A 134 6.57 -1.77 11.54
CA CYS A 134 6.37 -3.13 11.05
C CYS A 134 6.58 -3.21 9.54
N LYS A 135 5.94 -2.32 8.77
CA LYS A 135 6.07 -2.25 7.32
C LYS A 135 7.49 -1.98 6.86
N ARG A 136 8.20 -1.08 7.54
CA ARG A 136 9.59 -0.74 7.23
C ARG A 136 10.54 -1.90 7.49
N ILE A 137 10.38 -2.61 8.62
CA ILE A 137 11.14 -3.82 8.91
C ILE A 137 10.95 -4.87 7.81
N GLN A 138 9.69 -5.13 7.43
CA GLN A 138 9.37 -6.08 6.37
C GLN A 138 10.03 -5.68 5.05
N SER A 139 9.86 -4.43 4.61
CA SER A 139 10.38 -3.94 3.32
C SER A 139 11.89 -3.99 3.27
N ARG A 140 12.57 -3.64 4.37
CA ARG A 140 14.04 -3.51 4.40
C ARG A 140 14.77 -4.84 4.58
N TYR A 141 14.20 -5.75 5.38
CA TYR A 141 14.93 -6.94 5.81
C TYR A 141 14.31 -8.26 5.32
N MET A 142 13.03 -8.27 4.92
CA MET A 142 12.32 -9.52 4.66
C MET A 142 11.91 -9.68 3.19
N VAL A 143 11.36 -8.64 2.56
CA VAL A 143 10.75 -8.73 1.23
C VAL A 143 11.77 -9.14 0.15
N GLU A 144 12.98 -8.57 0.15
CA GLU A 144 13.99 -8.88 -0.85
C GLU A 144 14.50 -10.34 -0.75
N PRO A 145 14.90 -10.86 0.42
CA PRO A 145 15.24 -12.27 0.59
C PRO A 145 14.07 -13.20 0.20
N PHE A 146 12.85 -12.91 0.61
CA PHE A 146 11.69 -13.71 0.27
C PHE A 146 11.40 -13.75 -1.22
N GLY A 147 11.58 -12.64 -1.91
CA GLY A 147 11.48 -12.58 -3.37
C GLY A 147 12.47 -13.52 -4.09
N LYS A 148 13.57 -13.85 -3.43
CA LYS A 148 14.60 -14.79 -3.89
C LYS A 148 14.39 -16.23 -3.37
N GLY A 149 13.36 -16.48 -2.54
CA GLY A 149 13.11 -17.76 -1.90
C GLY A 149 13.99 -18.05 -0.69
N ASP A 150 14.74 -17.06 -0.20
CA ASP A 150 15.57 -17.20 1.02
C ASP A 150 14.75 -16.85 2.27
N TRP A 151 13.92 -17.81 2.67
CA TRP A 151 13.04 -17.68 3.83
C TRP A 151 13.81 -17.55 5.13
N ASN A 152 14.95 -18.23 5.25
CA ASN A 152 15.77 -18.25 6.45
C ASN A 152 16.36 -16.86 6.74
N THR A 153 17.06 -16.28 5.78
CA THR A 153 17.66 -14.95 5.94
C THR A 153 16.60 -13.90 6.22
N GLY A 154 15.51 -13.88 5.43
CA GLY A 154 14.46 -12.89 5.63
C GLY A 154 13.80 -12.96 7.00
N MET A 155 13.53 -14.17 7.51
CA MET A 155 12.94 -14.32 8.84
C MET A 155 13.92 -13.95 9.95
N VAL A 156 15.15 -14.42 9.91
CA VAL A 156 16.16 -14.14 10.96
C VAL A 156 16.49 -12.64 11.01
N GLU A 157 16.73 -12.00 9.87
CA GLU A 157 17.05 -10.56 9.85
C GLU A 157 15.84 -9.70 10.24
N GLY A 158 14.63 -10.08 9.80
CA GLY A 158 13.41 -9.40 10.23
C GLY A 158 13.19 -9.48 11.75
N ILE A 159 13.35 -10.66 12.35
CA ILE A 159 13.21 -10.82 13.81
C ILE A 159 14.32 -10.11 14.57
N ARG A 160 15.54 -10.08 14.05
CA ARG A 160 16.62 -9.25 14.60
C ARG A 160 16.26 -7.78 14.61
N ALA A 161 15.72 -7.29 13.52
CA ALA A 161 15.28 -5.89 13.41
C ALA A 161 14.13 -5.57 14.36
N VAL A 162 13.15 -6.48 14.53
CA VAL A 162 12.08 -6.34 15.53
C VAL A 162 12.67 -6.25 16.94
N ASN A 163 13.58 -7.19 17.31
CA ASN A 163 14.22 -7.17 18.61
C ASN A 163 15.00 -5.88 18.84
N GLY A 164 15.86 -5.51 17.88
CA GLY A 164 16.68 -4.30 18.00
C GLY A 164 15.88 -3.00 18.08
N TYR A 165 14.71 -2.96 17.47
CA TYR A 165 13.79 -1.84 17.61
C TYR A 165 13.12 -1.81 18.99
N LEU A 166 12.69 -2.96 19.50
CA LEU A 166 11.97 -3.06 20.77
C LEU A 166 12.88 -2.95 21.99
N ASP A 167 14.14 -3.33 21.89
CA ASP A 167 15.14 -3.18 22.97
C ASP A 167 15.89 -1.82 22.92
N GLY A 168 15.57 -0.97 21.92
CA GLY A 168 16.16 0.35 21.74
C GLY A 168 17.59 0.34 21.18
N SER A 169 18.13 -0.82 20.80
CA SER A 169 19.46 -0.90 20.17
C SER A 169 19.48 -0.43 18.71
N MET A 170 18.30 -0.36 18.08
CA MET A 170 18.08 0.18 16.72
C MET A 170 17.23 1.46 16.77
N GLU A 171 17.75 2.56 17.29
CA GLU A 171 17.03 3.85 17.33
C GLU A 171 16.69 4.41 15.94
N ASN A 172 17.34 3.96 14.89
CA ASN A 172 17.24 4.53 13.53
C ASN A 172 16.73 3.55 12.45
N ILE A 173 15.69 2.76 12.73
CA ILE A 173 14.88 2.20 11.62
C ILE A 173 14.10 3.34 10.95
N GLY A 174 14.01 4.50 11.60
CA GLY A 174 13.52 5.78 11.09
C GLY A 174 14.51 6.56 10.22
N GLY A 175 15.68 6.00 9.90
CA GLY A 175 16.60 6.62 8.94
C GLY A 175 15.86 6.93 7.65
N GLU A 176 15.92 8.19 7.29
CA GLU A 176 15.43 8.84 6.10
C GLU A 176 15.34 7.83 4.95
N GLU A 177 14.10 7.42 4.58
CA GLU A 177 13.91 7.18 3.18
C GLU A 177 14.41 8.47 2.55
N GLU A 178 15.54 8.41 1.84
CA GLU A 178 15.84 9.42 0.83
C GLU A 178 14.60 9.36 -0.09
N GLU A 179 13.57 10.12 0.31
CA GLU A 179 12.46 10.41 -0.58
C GLU A 179 13.17 10.98 -1.79
N ASP A 180 13.18 10.17 -2.85
CA ASP A 180 13.78 10.58 -4.11
C ASP A 180 13.01 11.83 -4.55
N MET A 181 13.49 13.00 -4.10
CA MET A 181 12.87 14.31 -4.35
C MET A 181 12.90 14.66 -5.83
N LEU A 182 13.58 13.80 -6.64
CA LEU A 182 13.67 13.97 -8.08
C LEU A 182 12.29 14.10 -8.76
N PRO A 183 11.28 13.23 -8.47
CA PRO A 183 9.95 13.40 -9.06
C PRO A 183 9.26 14.69 -8.64
N LEU A 184 9.48 15.16 -7.40
CA LEU A 184 8.93 16.42 -6.91
C LEU A 184 9.58 17.63 -7.62
N TYR A 185 10.91 17.60 -7.82
CA TYR A 185 11.62 18.64 -8.60
C TYR A 185 11.19 18.63 -10.06
N LEU A 186 11.03 17.46 -10.69
CA LEU A 186 10.56 17.34 -12.08
C LEU A 186 9.14 17.87 -12.21
N PHE A 187 8.24 17.54 -11.28
CA PHE A 187 6.89 18.07 -11.27
C PHE A 187 6.86 19.59 -11.07
N GLY A 188 7.66 20.12 -10.15
CA GLY A 188 7.81 21.56 -9.93
C GLY A 188 8.34 22.28 -11.16
N ALA A 189 9.37 21.75 -11.82
CA ALA A 189 9.93 22.31 -13.05
C ALA A 189 8.92 22.30 -14.21
N LEU A 190 8.13 21.23 -14.34
CA LEU A 190 7.09 21.13 -15.38
C LEU A 190 5.95 22.14 -15.13
N MET A 191 5.53 22.31 -13.89
CA MET A 191 4.51 23.32 -13.52
C MET A 191 5.00 24.75 -13.75
N LEU A 192 6.24 25.07 -13.35
CA LEU A 192 6.83 26.41 -13.58
C LEU A 192 7.04 26.67 -15.07
N GLY A 193 7.52 25.67 -15.82
CA GLY A 193 7.66 25.75 -17.26
C GLY A 193 6.31 25.96 -17.97
N GLY A 194 5.28 25.22 -17.57
CA GLY A 194 3.91 25.38 -18.08
C GLY A 194 3.33 26.77 -17.80
N LEU A 195 3.47 27.27 -16.57
CA LEU A 195 3.05 28.62 -16.20
C LEU A 195 3.81 29.71 -16.98
N GLY A 196 5.12 29.51 -17.17
CA GLY A 196 5.96 30.40 -17.97
C GLY A 196 5.52 30.45 -19.44
N LEU A 197 5.28 29.31 -20.06
CA LEU A 197 4.80 29.22 -21.44
C LEU A 197 3.40 29.81 -21.59
N PHE A 198 2.50 29.55 -20.65
CA PHE A 198 1.16 30.12 -20.64
C PHE A 198 1.22 31.64 -20.48
N GLY A 199 1.98 32.15 -19.53
CA GLY A 199 2.21 33.59 -19.34
C GLY A 199 2.79 34.26 -20.58
N PHE A 200 3.79 33.62 -21.23
CA PHE A 200 4.37 34.09 -22.48
C PHE A 200 3.35 34.10 -23.64
N ALA A 201 2.53 33.07 -23.75
CA ALA A 201 1.47 33.00 -24.78
C ALA A 201 0.45 34.14 -24.60
N VAL A 202 -0.05 34.36 -23.37
CA VAL A 202 -0.97 35.48 -23.06
C VAL A 202 -0.33 36.82 -23.31
N TRP A 203 0.95 37.00 -22.89
CA TRP A 203 1.68 38.22 -23.13
C TRP A 203 1.90 38.52 -24.62
N SER A 204 2.22 37.49 -25.41
CA SER A 204 2.42 37.64 -26.86
C SER A 204 1.10 37.93 -27.60
N GLN A 205 -0.02 37.39 -27.13
CA GLN A 205 -1.34 37.67 -27.72
C GLN A 205 -1.81 39.09 -27.48
N ASN A 206 -1.36 39.77 -26.42
CA ASN A 206 -1.77 41.12 -26.09
C ASN A 206 -0.94 42.23 -26.78
N ARG A 207 -0.27 41.91 -27.90
CA ARG A 207 0.50 42.87 -28.71
C ARG A 207 -0.22 43.28 -29.97
N CYS A 208 0.02 44.52 -30.39
CA CYS A 208 -0.39 44.98 -31.70
C CYS A 208 0.38 44.22 -32.81
N PRO A 209 -0.27 43.69 -33.84
CA PRO A 209 0.41 42.95 -34.91
C PRO A 209 1.38 43.82 -35.73
N LYS A 210 1.14 45.14 -35.81
CA LYS A 210 1.97 46.09 -36.58
C LYS A 210 3.16 46.63 -35.81
N CYS A 211 2.95 47.16 -34.60
CA CYS A 211 4.04 47.83 -33.85
C CYS A 211 4.55 47.01 -32.65
N LYS A 212 4.00 45.84 -32.38
CA LYS A 212 4.33 44.87 -31.30
C LYS A 212 4.24 45.45 -29.87
N LYS A 213 3.67 46.63 -29.69
CA LYS A 213 3.46 47.24 -28.36
C LYS A 213 2.15 46.79 -27.73
N HIS A 214 2.07 46.85 -26.40
CA HIS A 214 0.91 46.34 -25.61
C HIS A 214 -0.20 47.39 -25.39
N LYS A 215 -0.17 48.55 -26.07
CA LYS A 215 -1.18 49.62 -25.93
C LYS A 215 -2.36 49.39 -26.88
N ILE A 216 -3.12 48.30 -26.68
CA ILE A 216 -4.32 47.99 -27.45
C ILE A 216 -5.57 48.28 -26.64
N GLN A 217 -6.57 48.88 -27.27
CA GLN A 217 -7.88 49.18 -26.67
C GLN A 217 -8.97 48.48 -27.48
N ARG A 218 -9.92 47.85 -26.78
CA ARG A 218 -11.11 47.26 -27.40
C ARG A 218 -12.08 48.38 -27.77
N ILE A 219 -12.51 48.40 -29.05
CA ILE A 219 -13.46 49.39 -29.54
C ILE A 219 -14.85 48.80 -29.58
N SER A 220 -15.00 47.62 -30.16
CA SER A 220 -16.31 46.98 -30.33
C SER A 220 -16.18 45.46 -30.27
N SER A 221 -17.29 44.75 -29.97
CA SER A 221 -17.40 43.33 -30.15
C SER A 221 -18.76 42.96 -30.74
N GLN A 222 -18.76 42.02 -31.64
CA GLN A 222 -19.94 41.48 -32.27
C GLN A 222 -19.95 39.94 -32.13
N THR A 223 -21.12 39.37 -31.82
CA THR A 223 -21.29 37.93 -31.83
C THR A 223 -21.53 37.48 -33.26
N LEU A 224 -20.62 36.66 -33.78
CA LEU A 224 -20.72 36.15 -35.17
C LEU A 224 -21.61 34.89 -35.27
N SER A 225 -21.48 34.01 -34.31
CA SER A 225 -22.26 32.77 -34.29
C SER A 225 -22.45 32.23 -32.89
N ARG A 226 -23.56 31.55 -32.66
CA ARG A 226 -23.88 30.83 -31.44
C ARG A 226 -24.38 29.44 -31.87
N ALA A 227 -23.51 28.43 -31.77
CA ALA A 227 -23.80 27.08 -32.20
C ALA A 227 -23.08 26.05 -31.33
N ASN A 228 -23.72 24.90 -31.13
CA ASN A 228 -23.12 23.75 -30.40
C ASN A 228 -22.55 24.06 -28.99
N GLY A 229 -23.21 24.99 -28.28
CA GLY A 229 -22.76 25.39 -26.94
C GLY A 229 -21.56 26.33 -26.94
N PHE A 230 -21.19 26.91 -28.05
CA PHE A 230 -20.12 27.89 -28.14
C PHE A 230 -20.61 29.20 -28.78
N ILE A 231 -20.08 30.30 -28.25
CA ILE A 231 -20.27 31.64 -28.81
C ILE A 231 -18.95 32.03 -29.48
N THR A 232 -19.03 32.44 -30.74
CA THR A 232 -17.88 33.04 -31.44
C THR A 232 -18.09 34.54 -31.52
N GLU A 233 -17.21 35.30 -30.92
CA GLU A 233 -17.21 36.77 -30.91
C GLU A 233 -16.06 37.29 -31.73
N GLU A 234 -16.31 38.32 -32.52
CA GLU A 234 -15.28 39.12 -33.17
C GLU A 234 -15.12 40.44 -32.43
N THR A 235 -13.91 40.68 -31.93
CA THR A 235 -13.59 41.89 -31.19
C THR A 235 -12.62 42.77 -32.00
N THR A 236 -12.96 44.01 -32.18
CA THR A 236 -12.11 45.02 -32.85
C THR A 236 -11.28 45.76 -31.84
N TYR A 237 -9.98 45.84 -32.09
CA TYR A 237 -9.00 46.54 -31.30
C TYR A 237 -8.35 47.69 -32.05
N LEU A 238 -8.07 48.78 -31.33
CA LEU A 238 -7.27 49.91 -31.80
C LEU A 238 -5.96 49.94 -31.04
N CYS A 239 -4.86 50.05 -31.72
CA CYS A 239 -3.59 50.31 -31.11
C CYS A 239 -3.41 51.83 -30.84
N GLN A 240 -3.37 52.23 -29.59
CA GLN A 240 -3.18 53.64 -29.20
C GLN A 240 -1.79 54.21 -29.57
N ASN A 241 -0.81 53.34 -29.91
CA ASN A 241 0.54 53.79 -30.27
C ASN A 241 0.71 54.06 -31.77
N CYS A 242 0.07 53.28 -32.65
CA CYS A 242 0.25 53.39 -34.10
C CYS A 242 -1.04 53.54 -34.89
N GLY A 243 -2.22 53.67 -34.25
CA GLY A 243 -3.50 53.85 -34.86
C GLY A 243 -4.02 52.65 -35.65
N HIS A 244 -3.31 51.50 -35.64
CA HIS A 244 -3.70 50.33 -36.41
C HIS A 244 -4.92 49.64 -35.75
N THR A 245 -5.95 49.39 -36.55
CA THR A 245 -7.13 48.60 -36.15
C THR A 245 -7.02 47.16 -36.65
N PHE A 246 -7.38 46.23 -35.80
CA PHE A 246 -7.39 44.79 -36.16
C PHE A 246 -8.48 44.04 -35.41
N THR A 247 -8.96 42.95 -35.97
CA THR A 247 -9.98 42.10 -35.33
C THR A 247 -9.39 40.82 -34.84
N ARG A 248 -9.99 40.28 -33.76
CA ARG A 248 -9.70 38.94 -33.23
C ARG A 248 -10.99 38.18 -33.01
N LYS A 249 -11.01 36.91 -33.42
CA LYS A 249 -12.12 36.00 -33.15
C LYS A 249 -11.80 35.17 -31.93
N THR A 250 -12.68 35.19 -30.92
CA THR A 250 -12.61 34.39 -29.74
C THR A 250 -13.78 33.44 -29.65
N LYS A 251 -13.55 32.19 -29.25
CA LYS A 251 -14.57 31.19 -29.04
C LYS A 251 -14.68 30.92 -27.57
N SER A 252 -15.86 31.14 -26.96
CA SER A 252 -16.15 30.90 -25.58
C SER A 252 -17.34 29.94 -25.43
N SER A 253 -17.44 29.24 -24.30
CA SER A 253 -18.61 28.44 -23.98
C SER A 253 -19.83 29.32 -23.75
N ASP A 254 -21.00 28.92 -24.26
CA ASP A 254 -22.27 29.62 -24.05
C ASP A 254 -22.82 29.26 -22.68
N PRO A 255 -22.87 30.18 -21.71
CA PRO A 255 -23.39 29.91 -20.38
C PRO A 255 -24.90 29.57 -20.37
N ASN A 256 -25.61 29.91 -21.44
CA ASN A 256 -27.05 29.66 -21.60
C ASN A 256 -27.36 28.40 -22.43
N PHE A 257 -26.35 27.65 -22.85
CA PHE A 257 -26.53 26.44 -23.62
C PHE A 257 -27.07 25.31 -22.73
N ARG A 258 -28.34 24.99 -22.88
CA ARG A 258 -28.95 23.77 -22.35
C ARG A 258 -28.84 22.69 -23.40
N GLY A 259 -27.79 21.85 -23.28
CA GLY A 259 -27.65 20.68 -24.13
C GLY A 259 -28.81 19.69 -23.99
N PRO A 260 -29.04 18.79 -24.97
CA PRO A 260 -30.00 17.72 -24.79
C PRO A 260 -29.62 16.87 -23.57
N ARG A 261 -30.63 16.58 -22.74
CA ARG A 261 -30.50 15.72 -21.56
C ARG A 261 -30.10 14.32 -22.02
N GLY A 262 -28.84 13.98 -21.93
CA GLY A 262 -28.35 12.63 -22.20
C GLY A 262 -26.84 12.61 -22.35
N GLY A 263 -26.13 12.15 -21.32
CA GLY A 263 -24.72 11.79 -21.45
C GLY A 263 -23.78 12.51 -20.52
N SER A 264 -23.19 11.75 -19.65
CA SER A 264 -22.14 11.95 -18.69
C SER A 264 -21.16 13.08 -19.03
N GLY A 265 -21.20 14.17 -18.28
CA GLY A 265 -20.10 15.13 -18.20
C GLY A 265 -18.95 14.56 -17.35
N PRO A 266 -17.70 14.97 -17.59
CA PRO A 266 -16.60 14.57 -16.75
C PRO A 266 -16.82 15.08 -15.32
N ILE A 267 -16.93 14.13 -14.38
CA ILE A 267 -17.06 14.40 -12.97
C ILE A 267 -15.70 14.90 -12.49
N PHE A 268 -15.58 16.19 -12.18
CA PHE A 268 -14.53 16.67 -11.32
C PHE A 268 -14.83 16.18 -9.90
N MET A 269 -14.13 15.13 -9.47
CA MET A 269 -14.16 14.67 -8.09
C MET A 269 -13.48 15.72 -7.19
N GLY A 270 -14.31 16.61 -6.63
CA GLY A 270 -13.96 17.35 -5.44
C GLY A 270 -14.09 16.41 -4.25
N GLY A 271 -12.99 16.15 -3.55
CA GLY A 271 -12.96 15.31 -2.36
C GLY A 271 -13.76 15.94 -1.23
N GLY A 272 -14.80 15.25 -0.79
CA GLY A 272 -15.50 15.50 0.46
C GLY A 272 -15.11 14.42 1.47
N PHE A 273 -14.33 14.78 2.48
CA PHE A 273 -14.16 14.01 3.69
C PHE A 273 -15.47 14.07 4.49
N GLY A 274 -16.07 12.92 4.69
CA GLY A 274 -17.23 12.78 5.58
C GLY A 274 -17.18 11.43 6.27
N GLY A 275 -16.72 11.42 7.51
CA GLY A 275 -16.72 10.27 8.36
C GLY A 275 -18.10 9.90 8.88
N ARG A 276 -18.24 8.66 9.29
CA ARG A 276 -19.05 8.08 10.40
C ARG A 276 -19.32 6.64 10.03
N GLY A 277 -19.17 5.79 10.92
CA GLY A 277 -19.61 5.40 12.18
C GLY A 277 -19.22 3.97 12.48
N GLY A 278 -19.02 3.78 13.69
CA GLY A 278 -18.85 2.69 14.52
C GLY A 278 -19.94 1.63 14.43
N GLY A 279 -19.47 0.41 14.65
CA GLY A 279 -20.27 -0.74 14.97
C GLY A 279 -19.42 -1.61 15.87
N GLY A 280 -19.65 -1.50 17.18
CA GLY A 280 -19.05 -2.35 18.17
C GLY A 280 -19.65 -3.76 18.06
N PHE A 281 -18.79 -4.76 18.13
CA PHE A 281 -19.18 -6.11 18.49
C PHE A 281 -18.50 -6.47 19.80
N SER A 282 -19.32 -6.62 20.82
CA SER A 282 -18.94 -7.21 22.08
C SER A 282 -19.01 -8.74 21.96
N GLY A 283 -18.04 -9.46 22.47
CA GLY A 283 -18.22 -10.89 22.69
C GLY A 283 -16.92 -11.63 23.03
N GLY A 284 -16.79 -12.06 24.29
CA GLY A 284 -16.04 -13.26 24.65
C GLY A 284 -14.58 -13.07 25.00
N SER A 285 -14.30 -12.91 26.29
CA SER A 285 -12.97 -12.85 26.87
C SER A 285 -12.36 -14.24 26.97
N PHE A 286 -11.27 -14.49 26.26
CA PHE A 286 -10.24 -15.45 26.65
C PHE A 286 -9.14 -14.71 27.41
N GLY A 287 -8.44 -15.39 28.31
CA GLY A 287 -7.47 -14.79 29.22
C GLY A 287 -6.16 -14.31 28.59
N GLY A 288 -6.16 -13.95 27.32
CA GLY A 288 -5.04 -13.42 26.56
C GLY A 288 -5.21 -11.93 26.22
N GLY A 289 -4.17 -11.33 25.67
CA GLY A 289 -4.17 -9.94 25.25
C GLY A 289 -5.22 -9.66 24.16
N SER A 290 -5.71 -8.43 24.09
CA SER A 290 -6.58 -7.99 23.01
C SER A 290 -5.76 -7.52 21.82
N PHE A 291 -6.11 -8.02 20.63
CA PHE A 291 -5.55 -7.54 19.37
C PHE A 291 -6.44 -6.43 18.81
N GLY A 292 -5.83 -5.29 18.44
CA GLY A 292 -6.55 -4.10 18.01
C GLY A 292 -6.76 -3.97 16.51
N GLY A 293 -6.31 -4.96 15.75
CA GLY A 293 -6.28 -4.84 14.30
C GLY A 293 -5.11 -3.98 13.81
N GLY A 294 -4.17 -3.63 14.68
CA GLY A 294 -2.88 -3.09 14.31
C GLY A 294 -1.99 -4.17 13.69
N GLY A 295 -1.04 -3.73 12.88
CA GLY A 295 -0.09 -4.60 12.19
C GLY A 295 0.12 -4.19 10.73
N ALA A 296 1.12 -4.78 10.12
CA ALA A 296 1.43 -4.53 8.73
C ALA A 296 1.70 -5.82 7.97
N GLY A 297 1.34 -5.84 6.69
CA GLY A 297 1.63 -6.95 5.79
C GLY A 297 2.36 -6.50 4.54
N SER A 298 3.25 -7.36 4.04
CA SER A 298 3.91 -7.20 2.76
C SER A 298 3.72 -8.45 1.91
N ARG A 299 3.57 -8.26 0.61
CA ARG A 299 3.66 -9.33 -0.39
C ARG A 299 5.01 -9.24 -1.09
N PHE A 300 5.52 -10.36 -1.58
CA PHE A 300 6.83 -10.48 -2.21
C PHE A 300 6.84 -11.38 -3.44
#